data_547d640e68be482e82b6205ce6feb2e1
#
_entry.id   547d640e68be482e82b6205ce6feb2e1
#
_cell.length_a   1.000
_cell.length_b   1.000
_cell.length_c   1.000
_cell.angle_alpha   90.00
_cell.angle_beta   90.00
_cell.angle_gamma   90.00
#
_symmetry.space_group_name_H-M   'P 1'
#
loop_
_entity.id
_entity.type
_entity.pdbx_description
1 polymer ?
#
loop_
_entity_poly.entity_id
_entity_poly.type
_entity_poly.pdbx_seq_one_letter_code
_entity_poly.pdbx_strand_id
1 'polypeptide(L)'
;MLLADARRSDACQLLMSIPGVGVVTATSFIAAIEEPGNFKRSRSVGAWVGLTTRRYQSGEVDYDGHISRRGDSHLRGLLYEAATSLLTRCRAESDLRTWGLKLRERLGFKRAAIAVARKLAVIMHTMLTTGEPFRAVHAIA
;
A
#
# COMPACT_ATOMS: atom_id res chain seq x y z
N MET A 1 5.06 -23.28 -13.74
CA MET A 1 5.73 -22.07 -14.02
C MET A 1 4.92 -21.08 -14.82
N LEU A 2 4.44 -21.48 -15.96
CA LEU A 2 3.65 -20.56 -16.78
C LEU A 2 2.40 -20.08 -16.09
N LEU A 3 1.74 -20.95 -15.35
CA LEU A 3 0.53 -20.56 -14.65
C LEU A 3 0.83 -19.56 -13.54
N ALA A 4 1.93 -19.78 -12.85
CA ALA A 4 2.32 -18.88 -11.77
C ALA A 4 2.68 -17.50 -12.33
N ASP A 5 3.38 -17.50 -13.46
CA ASP A 5 3.75 -16.25 -14.11
C ASP A 5 2.54 -15.50 -14.62
N ALA A 6 1.56 -16.22 -15.17
CA ALA A 6 0.34 -15.62 -15.67
C ALA A 6 -0.46 -15.00 -14.53
N ARG A 7 -0.59 -15.71 -13.43
CA ARG A 7 -1.31 -15.19 -12.27
C ARG A 7 -0.64 -13.95 -11.71
N ARG A 8 0.69 -14.00 -11.67
CA ARG A 8 1.45 -12.86 -11.18
C ARG A 8 1.30 -11.66 -12.09
N SER A 9 1.27 -11.91 -13.40
CA SER A 9 1.09 -10.84 -14.36
C SER A 9 -0.30 -10.22 -14.22
N ASP A 10 -1.32 -11.04 -14.04
CA ASP A 10 -2.68 -10.55 -13.85
C ASP A 10 -2.79 -9.74 -12.56
N ALA A 11 -2.20 -10.24 -11.49
CA ALA A 11 -2.22 -9.55 -10.21
C ALA A 11 -1.47 -8.22 -10.32
N CYS A 12 -0.35 -8.22 -11.03
CA CYS A 12 0.42 -7.01 -11.22
C CYS A 12 -0.39 -5.96 -11.97
N GLN A 13 -1.08 -6.37 -13.03
CA GLN A 13 -1.91 -5.45 -13.78
C GLN A 13 -3.06 -4.93 -12.96
N LEU A 14 -3.62 -5.79 -12.13
CA LEU A 14 -4.69 -5.38 -11.25
C LEU A 14 -4.23 -4.24 -10.35
N LEU A 15 -3.08 -4.40 -9.71
CA LEU A 15 -2.55 -3.37 -8.82
C LEU A 15 -2.17 -2.11 -9.56
N MET A 16 -1.72 -2.24 -10.79
CA MET A 16 -1.34 -1.08 -11.60
C MET A 16 -2.54 -0.26 -12.05
N SER A 17 -3.75 -0.74 -11.80
CA SER A 17 -4.93 0.07 -12.06
C SER A 17 -5.04 1.22 -11.05
N ILE A 18 -4.27 1.18 -9.99
CA ILE A 18 -4.24 2.28 -9.02
C ILE A 18 -3.34 3.38 -9.57
N PRO A 19 -3.84 4.63 -9.67
CA PRO A 19 -3.00 5.72 -10.15
C PRO A 19 -1.80 5.89 -9.22
N GLY A 20 -0.63 5.96 -9.78
CA GLY A 20 0.61 6.11 -9.01
C GLY A 20 1.33 4.82 -8.71
N VAL A 21 0.69 3.68 -8.95
CA VAL A 21 1.33 2.38 -8.70
C VAL A 21 1.87 1.82 -10.00
N GLY A 22 3.19 1.69 -10.07
CA GLY A 22 3.85 1.15 -11.25
C GLY A 22 4.23 -0.30 -11.07
N VAL A 23 4.94 -0.83 -12.05
CA VAL A 23 5.25 -2.26 -12.08
C VAL A 23 6.17 -2.67 -10.92
N VAL A 24 7.11 -1.82 -10.54
CA VAL A 24 8.04 -2.15 -9.46
C VAL A 24 7.29 -2.25 -8.12
N THR A 25 6.43 -1.28 -7.86
CA THR A 25 5.65 -1.29 -6.63
C THR A 25 4.71 -2.49 -6.60
N ALA A 26 4.04 -2.76 -7.72
CA ALA A 26 3.10 -3.86 -7.79
C ALA A 26 3.79 -5.21 -7.57
N THR A 27 4.89 -5.44 -8.28
CA THR A 27 5.60 -6.72 -8.15
C THR A 27 6.22 -6.89 -6.78
N SER A 28 6.75 -5.82 -6.20
CA SER A 28 7.33 -5.89 -4.87
C SER A 28 6.27 -6.19 -3.81
N PHE A 29 5.10 -5.60 -3.97
CA PHE A 29 4.01 -5.85 -3.04
C PHE A 29 3.55 -7.30 -3.13
N ILE A 30 3.40 -7.82 -4.34
CA ILE A 30 2.97 -9.19 -4.55
C ILE A 30 3.98 -10.16 -3.94
N ALA A 31 5.27 -9.91 -4.15
CA ALA A 31 6.31 -10.76 -3.60
C ALA A 31 6.23 -10.80 -2.07
N ALA A 32 5.98 -9.67 -1.46
CA ALA A 32 5.87 -9.60 -0.01
C ALA A 32 4.64 -10.35 0.51
N ILE A 33 3.55 -10.27 -0.23
CA ILE A 33 2.30 -10.90 0.15
C ILE A 33 2.34 -12.41 -0.02
N GLU A 34 3.14 -12.87 -0.94
CA GLU A 34 3.23 -14.31 -1.21
C GLU A 34 3.83 -15.10 -0.05
N GLU A 35 4.47 -14.43 0.88
CA GLU A 35 5.00 -15.13 2.05
C GLU A 35 3.84 -15.61 2.91
N PRO A 36 3.74 -16.91 3.14
CA PRO A 36 2.60 -17.45 3.87
C PRO A 36 2.51 -16.89 5.29
N GLY A 37 1.31 -16.57 5.68
CA GLY A 37 1.06 -16.16 7.05
C GLY A 37 1.49 -14.78 7.44
N ASN A 38 1.94 -13.97 6.48
CA ASN A 38 2.35 -12.63 6.80
C ASN A 38 1.22 -11.81 7.41
N PHE A 39 0.03 -11.91 6.89
CA PHE A 39 -1.10 -11.22 7.51
C PHE A 39 -2.39 -11.94 7.19
N LYS A 40 -3.30 -11.83 8.11
CA LYS A 40 -4.59 -12.49 7.99
C LYS A 40 -5.69 -11.54 7.59
N ARG A 41 -5.48 -10.25 7.74
CA ARG A 41 -6.45 -9.26 7.35
C ARG A 41 -5.77 -8.09 6.70
N SER A 42 -6.54 -7.37 5.88
CA SER A 42 -6.01 -6.21 5.17
C SER A 42 -5.41 -5.16 6.08
N ARG A 43 -5.98 -4.99 7.26
CA ARG A 43 -5.49 -3.98 8.19
C ARG A 43 -4.07 -4.22 8.66
N SER A 44 -3.71 -5.49 8.76
CA SER A 44 -2.38 -5.84 9.24
C SER A 44 -1.28 -5.44 8.28
N VAL A 45 -1.64 -5.23 7.01
CA VAL A 45 -0.65 -4.88 6.00
C VAL A 45 0.00 -3.54 6.30
N GLY A 46 -0.81 -2.54 6.69
CA GLY A 46 -0.25 -1.24 7.03
C GLY A 46 0.74 -1.31 8.17
N ALA A 47 0.41 -2.09 9.18
CA ALA A 47 1.29 -2.26 10.32
C ALA A 47 2.55 -3.02 9.93
N TRP A 48 2.38 -4.06 9.11
CA TRP A 48 3.49 -4.89 8.70
C TRP A 48 4.54 -4.12 7.92
N VAL A 49 4.14 -3.22 7.05
CA VAL A 49 5.11 -2.42 6.31
C VAL A 49 5.65 -1.24 7.11
N GLY A 50 5.25 -1.11 8.36
CA GLY A 50 5.81 -0.08 9.22
C GLY A 50 5.29 1.32 8.99
N LEU A 51 4.09 1.42 8.45
CA LEU A 51 3.48 2.71 8.16
C LEU A 51 2.50 3.14 9.26
N THR A 52 2.68 2.59 10.45
CA THR A 52 1.81 2.95 11.58
C THR A 52 2.37 4.16 12.30
N THR A 53 1.58 4.66 13.23
CA THR A 53 2.01 5.81 14.01
C THR A 53 3.14 5.43 14.95
N ARG A 54 3.80 6.44 15.48
CA ARG A 54 4.89 6.26 16.39
C ARG A 54 4.58 5.40 17.58
N ARG A 55 3.34 5.45 18.03
CA ARG A 55 2.90 4.69 19.15
C ARG A 55 3.15 3.23 19.02
N TYR A 56 2.98 2.74 17.81
CA TYR A 56 3.18 1.35 17.55
C TYR A 56 4.63 0.95 17.52
N GLN A 57 5.50 1.88 17.46
CA GLN A 57 6.90 1.57 17.36
C GLN A 57 7.58 1.39 18.70
N SER A 58 6.82 1.46 19.77
CA SER A 58 7.42 1.27 21.08
C SER A 58 7.09 -0.13 21.61
N GLY A 59 7.90 -0.62 22.48
CA GLY A 59 7.67 -1.89 23.12
C GLY A 59 7.83 -3.07 22.21
N GLU A 60 6.93 -4.01 22.29
CA GLU A 60 7.03 -5.25 21.58
C GLU A 60 6.97 -5.13 20.10
N VAL A 61 6.24 -4.18 19.64
CA VAL A 61 6.10 -4.00 18.22
C VAL A 61 7.44 -3.70 17.60
N ASP A 62 8.26 -2.95 18.33
CA ASP A 62 9.56 -2.64 17.85
C ASP A 62 10.39 -3.86 17.65
N TYR A 63 10.25 -4.78 18.54
CA TYR A 63 10.97 -5.97 18.52
C TYR A 63 10.70 -6.76 17.28
N ASP A 64 9.45 -7.02 16.98
CA ASP A 64 9.07 -7.75 15.80
C ASP A 64 9.40 -6.95 14.56
N GLY A 65 9.26 -5.66 14.65
CA GLY A 65 9.56 -4.79 13.54
C GLY A 65 10.99 -4.90 13.06
N HIS A 66 11.89 -5.24 13.95
CA HIS A 66 13.28 -5.35 13.58
C HIS A 66 13.54 -6.46 12.58
N ILE A 67 12.86 -7.55 12.73
CA ILE A 67 13.08 -8.69 11.87
C ILE A 67 12.53 -8.47 10.49
N SER A 68 11.32 -7.96 10.40
CA SER A 68 10.70 -7.79 9.10
C SER A 68 11.10 -6.52 8.40
N ARG A 69 11.70 -5.58 9.11
CA ARG A 69 12.02 -4.29 8.55
C ARG A 69 12.92 -4.30 7.33
N ARG A 70 13.77 -5.30 7.22
CA ARG A 70 14.70 -5.33 6.11
C ARG A 70 14.01 -5.41 4.77
N GLY A 71 13.10 -6.37 4.64
CA GLY A 71 12.36 -6.49 3.41
C GLY A 71 11.31 -5.43 3.28
N ASP A 72 10.76 -5.02 4.41
CA ASP A 72 9.68 -4.07 4.43
C ASP A 72 10.11 -2.66 4.12
N SER A 73 11.35 -2.29 4.39
CA SER A 73 11.76 -0.93 4.15
C SER A 73 11.77 -0.57 2.68
N HIS A 74 12.09 -1.52 1.81
CA HIS A 74 12.05 -1.29 0.38
C HIS A 74 10.60 -1.07 -0.07
N LEU A 75 9.70 -1.92 0.38
CA LEU A 75 8.29 -1.81 0.02
C LEU A 75 7.69 -0.53 0.58
N ARG A 76 8.05 -0.18 1.80
CA ARG A 76 7.56 1.05 2.43
C ARG A 76 7.96 2.27 1.61
N GLY A 77 9.21 2.28 1.13
CA GLY A 77 9.68 3.36 0.28
C GLY A 77 8.90 3.45 -1.02
N LEU A 78 8.62 2.31 -1.63
CA LEU A 78 7.85 2.28 -2.87
C LEU A 78 6.42 2.76 -2.65
N LEU A 79 5.80 2.38 -1.54
CA LEU A 79 4.46 2.82 -1.23
C LEU A 79 4.42 4.32 -0.96
N TYR A 80 5.46 4.84 -0.31
CA TYR A 80 5.56 6.27 -0.07
C TYR A 80 5.70 7.03 -1.38
N GLU A 81 6.48 6.50 -2.32
CA GLU A 81 6.61 7.10 -3.64
C GLU A 81 5.30 7.09 -4.40
N ALA A 82 4.56 5.98 -4.30
CA ALA A 82 3.26 5.90 -4.95
C ALA A 82 2.30 6.93 -4.36
N ALA A 83 2.32 7.07 -3.04
CA ALA A 83 1.48 8.06 -2.37
C ALA A 83 1.86 9.47 -2.78
N THR A 84 3.14 9.74 -2.87
CA THR A 84 3.63 11.05 -3.31
C THR A 84 3.16 11.35 -4.72
N SER A 85 3.26 10.36 -5.60
CA SER A 85 2.81 10.52 -6.97
C SER A 85 1.32 10.81 -7.04
N LEU A 86 0.54 10.10 -6.24
CA LEU A 86 -0.91 10.30 -6.19
C LEU A 86 -1.24 11.72 -5.73
N LEU A 87 -0.52 12.23 -4.76
CA LEU A 87 -0.80 13.55 -4.20
C LEU A 87 -0.25 14.70 -5.02
N THR A 88 0.71 14.44 -5.90
CA THR A 88 1.36 15.53 -6.63
C THR A 88 1.17 15.46 -8.13
N ARG A 89 1.46 14.34 -8.75
CA ARG A 89 1.47 14.24 -10.21
C ARG A 89 0.23 13.63 -10.82
N CYS A 90 -0.52 12.89 -10.04
CA CYS A 90 -1.69 12.22 -10.55
C CYS A 90 -2.80 13.19 -10.87
N ARG A 91 -3.38 13.07 -12.05
CA ARG A 91 -4.50 13.92 -12.44
C ARG A 91 -5.83 13.21 -12.34
N ALA A 92 -5.79 11.91 -12.25
CA ALA A 92 -7.02 11.14 -12.14
C ALA A 92 -7.65 11.36 -10.79
N GLU A 93 -8.94 11.63 -10.78
CA GLU A 93 -9.64 11.86 -9.52
C GLU A 93 -10.05 10.56 -8.88
N SER A 94 -9.98 10.52 -7.56
CA SER A 94 -10.43 9.36 -6.82
C SER A 94 -10.70 9.80 -5.38
N ASP A 95 -11.48 9.00 -4.70
CA ASP A 95 -11.77 9.26 -3.29
C ASP A 95 -10.49 9.21 -2.46
N LEU A 96 -9.59 8.30 -2.82
CA LEU A 96 -8.32 8.19 -2.12
C LEU A 96 -7.51 9.47 -2.27
N ARG A 97 -7.44 10.00 -3.46
CA ARG A 97 -6.70 11.23 -3.72
C ARG A 97 -7.34 12.40 -2.99
N THR A 98 -8.66 12.51 -3.06
CA THR A 98 -9.38 13.58 -2.38
C THR A 98 -9.13 13.54 -0.88
N TRP A 99 -9.23 12.34 -0.31
CA TRP A 99 -8.97 12.15 1.10
C TRP A 99 -7.53 12.54 1.47
N GLY A 100 -6.58 12.11 0.64
CA GLY A 100 -5.18 12.43 0.87
C GLY A 100 -4.89 13.91 0.78
N LEU A 101 -5.51 14.60 -0.17
CA LEU A 101 -5.32 16.03 -0.32
C LEU A 101 -5.88 16.81 0.88
N LYS A 102 -6.99 16.34 1.44
CA LYS A 102 -7.54 16.94 2.64
C LYS A 102 -6.62 16.75 3.84
N LEU A 103 -6.04 15.57 3.93
CA LEU A 103 -5.08 15.30 4.99
C LEU A 103 -3.84 16.18 4.84
N ARG A 104 -3.44 16.41 3.61
CA ARG A 104 -2.28 17.24 3.34
C ARG A 104 -2.50 18.66 3.86
N GLU A 105 -3.69 19.20 3.67
CA GLU A 105 -4.02 20.53 4.16
C GLU A 105 -3.96 20.60 5.67
N ARG A 106 -4.40 19.54 6.33
CA ARG A 106 -4.50 19.53 7.77
C ARG A 106 -3.20 19.12 8.47
N LEU A 107 -2.51 18.14 7.92
CA LEU A 107 -1.34 17.54 8.59
C LEU A 107 -0.01 17.84 7.93
N GLY A 108 -0.03 18.40 6.75
CA GLY A 108 1.18 18.61 5.97
C GLY A 108 1.46 17.45 5.04
N PHE A 109 2.33 17.65 4.09
CA PHE A 109 2.58 16.69 3.02
C PHE A 109 3.10 15.35 3.53
N LYS A 110 4.12 15.39 4.36
CA LYS A 110 4.77 14.15 4.77
C LYS A 110 3.83 13.22 5.51
N ARG A 111 3.07 13.74 6.45
CA ARG A 111 2.13 12.93 7.20
C ARG A 111 0.99 12.44 6.31
N ALA A 112 0.54 13.28 5.39
CA ALA A 112 -0.49 12.86 4.45
C ALA A 112 0.01 11.74 3.56
N ALA A 113 1.24 11.85 3.06
CA ALA A 113 1.81 10.82 2.20
C ALA A 113 1.94 9.49 2.94
N ILE A 114 2.35 9.53 4.19
CA ILE A 114 2.45 8.31 4.99
C ILE A 114 1.06 7.67 5.18
N ALA A 115 0.06 8.49 5.47
CA ALA A 115 -1.30 7.99 5.66
C ALA A 115 -1.84 7.38 4.38
N VAL A 116 -1.57 8.02 3.24
CA VAL A 116 -2.01 7.49 1.95
C VAL A 116 -1.27 6.21 1.61
N ALA A 117 0.03 6.15 1.91
CA ALA A 117 0.81 4.95 1.65
C ALA A 117 0.27 3.75 2.43
N ARG A 118 -0.10 3.99 3.67
CA ARG A 118 -0.68 2.94 4.50
C ARG A 118 -2.03 2.48 3.95
N LYS A 119 -2.83 3.44 3.51
CA LYS A 119 -4.13 3.12 2.92
C LYS A 119 -3.95 2.36 1.60
N LEU A 120 -2.93 2.73 0.83
CA LEU A 120 -2.63 2.02 -0.41
C LEU A 120 -2.31 0.55 -0.13
N ALA A 121 -1.53 0.29 0.91
CA ALA A 121 -1.19 -1.09 1.24
C ALA A 121 -2.45 -1.90 1.54
N VAL A 122 -3.39 -1.33 2.29
CA VAL A 122 -4.63 -2.00 2.62
C VAL A 122 -5.47 -2.22 1.36
N ILE A 123 -5.57 -1.21 0.52
CA ILE A 123 -6.33 -1.30 -0.72
C ILE A 123 -5.74 -2.37 -1.64
N MET A 124 -4.41 -2.37 -1.78
CA MET A 124 -3.75 -3.34 -2.65
C MET A 124 -3.98 -4.77 -2.16
N HIS A 125 -3.89 -4.97 -0.86
CA HIS A 125 -4.14 -6.29 -0.29
C HIS A 125 -5.59 -6.73 -0.53
N THR A 126 -6.53 -5.82 -0.35
CA THR A 126 -7.94 -6.11 -0.59
C THR A 126 -8.18 -6.45 -2.06
N MET A 127 -7.56 -5.71 -2.96
CA MET A 127 -7.70 -5.97 -4.39
C MET A 127 -7.20 -7.36 -4.75
N LEU A 128 -6.07 -7.75 -4.17
CA LEU A 128 -5.52 -9.08 -4.44
C LEU A 128 -6.42 -10.18 -3.87
N THR A 129 -7.07 -9.90 -2.76
CA THR A 129 -7.94 -10.87 -2.13
C THR A 129 -9.26 -11.02 -2.89
N THR A 130 -9.82 -9.92 -3.35
CA THR A 130 -11.11 -9.94 -4.03
C THR A 130 -11.02 -10.10 -5.54
N GLY A 131 -9.86 -9.78 -6.12
CA GLY A 131 -9.70 -9.82 -7.57
C GLY A 131 -10.32 -8.63 -8.29
N GLU A 132 -10.70 -7.60 -7.55
CA GLU A 132 -11.35 -6.44 -8.15
C GLU A 132 -10.36 -5.32 -8.41
N PRO A 133 -10.51 -4.58 -9.51
CA PRO A 133 -9.61 -3.48 -9.81
C PRO A 133 -9.87 -2.30 -8.89
N PHE A 134 -8.98 -1.31 -8.97
CA PHE A 134 -9.10 -0.13 -8.14
C PHE A 134 -10.41 0.62 -8.45
N ARG A 135 -11.06 1.07 -7.41
CA ARG A 135 -12.28 1.86 -7.54
C ARG A 135 -11.98 3.30 -7.22
N ALA A 136 -12.18 4.17 -8.19
CA ALA A 136 -11.96 5.59 -7.98
C ALA A 136 -12.95 6.15 -6.97
N VAL A 137 -14.19 5.65 -6.97
CA VAL A 137 -15.21 6.07 -6.05
C VAL A 137 -15.62 4.91 -5.18
N HIS A 138 -15.49 5.08 -3.88
CA HIS A 138 -15.87 4.05 -2.94
C HIS A 138 -17.28 4.26 -2.48
N ALA A 139 -17.98 3.17 -2.35
CA ALA A 139 -19.33 3.27 -1.92
C ALA A 139 -19.43 3.69 -0.49
N ILE A 140 -18.43 3.67 0.25
CA ILE A 140 -18.60 3.97 1.48
C ILE A 140 -18.08 4.62 2.13
N ALA A 141 -18.17 4.99 2.61
CA ALA A 141 -17.76 5.80 3.52
C ALA A 141 -17.03 5.42 4.58
#